data_5d08f06839a7be4aa7d3ced1e66790fd
#
_entry.id   5d08f06839a7be4aa7d3ced1e66790fd
#
_cell.length_a   1.000
_cell.length_b   1.000
_cell.length_c   1.000
_cell.angle_alpha   90.00
_cell.angle_beta   90.00
_cell.angle_gamma   90.00
#
_symmetry.space_group_name_H-M   'P 1'
#
loop_
_entity.id
_entity.type
_entity.pdbx_description
1 polymer ?
#
loop_
_entity_poly.entity_id
_entity_poly.type
_entity_poly.pdbx_seq_one_letter_code
_entity_poly.pdbx_strand_id
1 'polypeptide(L)'
;LSRILFSFNYKKSSKYFIGLFGGLAATSIIYFMLIKGLKTSSFMTGEFKDMVYANTGMIVLGCMVFFTILMQVLHWLKVNVFKVVILMGTFALALAFAGNDLVNFIGVPLAGYSSYMDLMAQGGTTTTDTFLMTSLLGPAQTPWYFLVGSGVVMVIALATSKKAQNVVKTSLDLSRQSDGEESFGTSPVARVLVRNCSNISATILSIVPTPVKNWIDSRFNQSEMIMDDKASFDLVRASVNVVLSGLLIALGTSLKLPLSTTYVAFMVAMGTSLADRAWGRESAVYRITGVLSVIGGWFITAGAAFTICFIVALLIYWGGIPALVAMIGLAIYSLVRSHFAYKAKLRKEALKEEVNSTVSKLRKATDTREALALFREHSREELQSDLDFTAEVFGKAVNGFMNENLRELRKVLTAVEEKKIHLKQVKRVGTLGVTQLDHDIAVEKGLYYYQGNDFASEIIFSIRRLAEPMKDHIDNNFSPLSPVQKDDFGKVS
;
A
#
# COMPACT_ATOMS: atom_id res chain seq x y z
N LEU A 1 12.17 -1.03 -24.20
CA LEU A 1 12.80 -2.09 -24.99
C LEU A 1 11.96 -3.38 -24.94
N SER A 2 11.65 -3.94 -23.76
CA SER A 2 10.87 -5.18 -23.62
C SER A 2 9.51 -5.10 -24.33
N ARG A 3 8.82 -3.96 -24.28
CA ARG A 3 7.55 -3.75 -24.99
C ARG A 3 7.73 -3.74 -26.51
N ILE A 4 8.81 -3.19 -27.01
CA ILE A 4 9.12 -3.22 -28.44
C ILE A 4 9.35 -4.67 -28.91
N LEU A 5 10.02 -5.50 -28.10
CA LEU A 5 10.27 -6.90 -28.43
C LEU A 5 9.01 -7.77 -28.34
N PHE A 6 8.24 -7.66 -27.26
CA PHE A 6 7.13 -8.58 -26.98
C PHE A 6 5.75 -8.03 -27.34
N SER A 7 5.57 -6.71 -27.50
CA SER A 7 4.26 -6.04 -27.61
C SER A 7 3.29 -6.38 -26.47
N PHE A 8 2.05 -5.93 -26.51
CA PHE A 8 1.01 -6.36 -25.58
C PHE A 8 0.52 -7.79 -25.83
N ASN A 9 0.66 -8.29 -27.06
CA ASN A 9 0.44 -9.69 -27.39
C ASN A 9 1.79 -10.44 -27.37
N TYR A 10 2.29 -10.70 -26.15
CA TYR A 10 3.59 -11.35 -25.98
C TYR A 10 3.67 -12.75 -26.59
N LYS A 11 2.52 -13.46 -26.80
CA LYS A 11 2.52 -14.80 -27.38
C LYS A 11 3.06 -14.84 -28.82
N LYS A 12 2.82 -13.79 -29.60
CA LYS A 12 3.32 -13.70 -30.98
C LYS A 12 4.86 -13.66 -31.07
N SER A 13 5.49 -12.91 -30.14
CA SER A 13 6.94 -12.65 -30.17
C SER A 13 7.75 -13.52 -29.20
N SER A 14 7.11 -14.20 -28.24
CA SER A 14 7.79 -15.06 -27.26
C SER A 14 8.62 -16.16 -27.92
N LYS A 15 8.16 -16.70 -29.04
CA LYS A 15 8.83 -17.78 -29.78
C LYS A 15 10.31 -17.46 -30.11
N TYR A 16 10.66 -16.18 -30.35
CA TYR A 16 11.99 -15.79 -30.78
C TYR A 16 12.88 -15.21 -29.68
N PHE A 17 12.30 -14.46 -28.76
CA PHE A 17 13.07 -13.63 -27.82
C PHE A 17 12.98 -14.08 -26.37
N ILE A 18 12.10 -15.04 -26.05
CA ILE A 18 11.80 -15.39 -24.65
C ILE A 18 13.01 -16.03 -23.93
N GLY A 19 13.75 -16.89 -24.64
CA GLY A 19 14.95 -17.52 -24.08
C GLY A 19 16.02 -16.49 -23.74
N LEU A 20 16.29 -15.56 -24.66
CA LEU A 20 17.25 -14.47 -24.45
C LEU A 20 16.83 -13.55 -23.32
N PHE A 21 15.55 -13.14 -23.26
CA PHE A 21 15.00 -12.31 -22.19
C PHE A 21 15.11 -12.99 -20.83
N GLY A 22 14.65 -14.25 -20.74
CA GLY A 22 14.73 -15.03 -19.51
C GLY A 22 16.15 -15.31 -19.06
N GLY A 23 17.05 -15.62 -20.03
CA GLY A 23 18.48 -15.80 -19.80
C GLY A 23 19.15 -14.54 -19.25
N LEU A 24 18.88 -13.38 -19.86
CA LEU A 24 19.41 -12.10 -19.40
C LEU A 24 18.89 -11.75 -18.00
N ALA A 25 17.60 -11.92 -17.75
CA ALA A 25 16.99 -11.66 -16.44
C ALA A 25 17.59 -12.56 -15.35
N ALA A 26 17.63 -13.87 -15.59
CA ALA A 26 18.18 -14.84 -14.63
C ALA A 26 19.68 -14.61 -14.37
N THR A 27 20.47 -14.38 -15.40
CA THR A 27 21.90 -14.10 -15.27
C THR A 27 22.16 -12.81 -14.49
N SER A 28 21.40 -11.76 -14.76
CA SER A 28 21.52 -10.50 -14.03
C SER A 28 21.19 -10.67 -12.56
N ILE A 29 20.12 -11.40 -12.24
CA ILE A 29 19.74 -11.72 -10.86
C ILE A 29 20.89 -12.47 -10.16
N ILE A 30 21.40 -13.53 -10.77
CA ILE A 30 22.48 -14.35 -10.19
C ILE A 30 23.76 -13.54 -10.00
N TYR A 31 24.12 -12.72 -10.98
CA TYR A 31 25.29 -11.86 -10.87
C TYR A 31 25.22 -10.94 -9.65
N PHE A 32 24.14 -10.21 -9.50
CA PHE A 32 24.02 -9.26 -8.39
C PHE A 32 23.82 -9.94 -7.03
N MET A 33 23.05 -11.02 -6.97
CA MET A 33 22.78 -11.72 -5.72
C MET A 33 23.92 -12.59 -5.26
N LEU A 34 24.46 -13.43 -6.13
CA LEU A 34 25.54 -14.36 -5.75
C LEU A 34 26.90 -13.70 -5.86
N ILE A 35 27.29 -13.21 -7.03
CA ILE A 35 28.66 -12.75 -7.23
C ILE A 35 28.96 -11.48 -6.42
N LYS A 36 28.05 -10.49 -6.44
CA LYS A 36 28.22 -9.24 -5.69
C LYS A 36 27.90 -9.43 -4.19
N GLY A 37 26.85 -10.18 -3.87
CA GLY A 37 26.46 -10.45 -2.47
C GLY A 37 27.44 -11.32 -1.72
N LEU A 38 28.06 -12.29 -2.36
CA LEU A 38 29.06 -13.19 -1.76
C LEU A 38 30.36 -12.49 -1.37
N LYS A 39 30.66 -11.32 -1.98
CA LYS A 39 31.86 -10.56 -1.63
C LYS A 39 32.00 -10.28 -0.14
N THR A 40 30.90 -10.00 0.52
CA THR A 40 30.84 -9.62 1.95
C THR A 40 30.41 -10.77 2.87
N SER A 41 30.16 -11.96 2.32
CA SER A 41 29.72 -13.13 3.07
C SER A 41 30.83 -13.71 3.93
N SER A 42 30.50 -14.05 5.18
CA SER A 42 31.43 -14.67 6.16
C SER A 42 31.58 -16.17 5.97
N PHE A 43 30.72 -16.86 5.20
CA PHE A 43 30.80 -18.32 5.03
C PHE A 43 31.68 -18.75 3.86
N MET A 44 32.24 -17.86 3.09
CA MET A 44 33.10 -18.20 1.97
C MET A 44 34.56 -18.07 2.32
N THR A 45 35.34 -19.10 1.96
CA THR A 45 36.79 -19.06 2.07
C THR A 45 37.38 -18.02 1.12
N GLY A 46 38.50 -17.42 1.49
CA GLY A 46 39.18 -16.41 0.68
C GLY A 46 39.51 -16.90 -0.72
N GLU A 47 40.04 -18.13 -0.85
CA GLU A 47 40.41 -18.75 -2.12
C GLU A 47 39.23 -18.89 -3.09
N PHE A 48 38.04 -19.24 -2.59
CA PHE A 48 36.85 -19.33 -3.43
C PHE A 48 36.39 -17.96 -3.90
N LYS A 49 36.50 -16.94 -3.06
CA LYS A 49 36.18 -15.54 -3.46
C LYS A 49 37.10 -15.07 -4.59
N ASP A 50 38.39 -15.31 -4.44
CA ASP A 50 39.41 -14.91 -5.42
C ASP A 50 39.23 -15.64 -6.76
N MET A 51 38.88 -16.94 -6.72
CA MET A 51 38.54 -17.71 -7.92
C MET A 51 37.29 -17.15 -8.65
N VAL A 52 36.25 -16.82 -7.92
CA VAL A 52 35.02 -16.23 -8.50
C VAL A 52 35.32 -14.87 -9.11
N TYR A 53 36.16 -14.05 -8.45
CA TYR A 53 36.50 -12.72 -8.96
C TYR A 53 37.39 -12.78 -10.21
N ALA A 54 38.40 -13.63 -10.23
CA ALA A 54 39.27 -13.82 -11.35
C ALA A 54 38.49 -14.28 -12.63
N ASN A 55 37.45 -15.09 -12.42
CA ASN A 55 36.69 -15.69 -13.51
C ASN A 55 35.27 -15.08 -13.69
N THR A 56 34.96 -13.92 -13.08
CA THR A 56 33.60 -13.32 -13.11
C THR A 56 33.05 -13.22 -14.52
N GLY A 57 33.83 -12.77 -15.51
CA GLY A 57 33.37 -12.64 -16.89
C GLY A 57 32.96 -13.97 -17.53
N MET A 58 33.77 -15.01 -17.29
CA MET A 58 33.49 -16.37 -17.79
C MET A 58 32.25 -16.97 -17.10
N ILE A 59 32.12 -16.78 -15.81
CA ILE A 59 30.96 -17.24 -15.04
C ILE A 59 29.67 -16.56 -15.53
N VAL A 60 29.70 -15.26 -15.75
CA VAL A 60 28.53 -14.50 -16.26
C VAL A 60 28.16 -14.99 -17.66
N LEU A 61 29.12 -15.18 -18.52
CA LEU A 61 28.89 -15.69 -19.88
C LEU A 61 28.35 -17.12 -19.86
N GLY A 62 28.90 -17.99 -19.01
CA GLY A 62 28.41 -19.35 -18.83
C GLY A 62 26.97 -19.38 -18.28
N CYS A 63 26.65 -18.54 -17.29
CA CYS A 63 25.28 -18.37 -16.78
C CYS A 63 24.34 -17.87 -17.87
N MET A 64 24.79 -16.90 -18.69
CA MET A 64 23.97 -16.35 -19.77
C MET A 64 23.60 -17.43 -20.79
N VAL A 65 24.55 -18.24 -21.21
CA VAL A 65 24.30 -19.35 -22.15
C VAL A 65 23.40 -20.39 -21.52
N PHE A 66 23.74 -20.83 -20.32
CA PHE A 66 22.96 -21.85 -19.60
C PHE A 66 21.51 -21.44 -19.39
N PHE A 67 21.27 -20.26 -18.85
CA PHE A 67 19.89 -19.78 -18.58
C PHE A 67 19.14 -19.47 -19.88
N THR A 68 19.79 -18.99 -20.91
CA THR A 68 19.14 -18.79 -22.22
C THR A 68 18.65 -20.12 -22.78
N ILE A 69 19.46 -21.17 -22.74
CA ILE A 69 19.06 -22.52 -23.17
C ILE A 69 17.96 -23.07 -22.28
N LEU A 70 18.11 -22.97 -20.95
CA LEU A 70 17.13 -23.44 -20.00
C LEU A 70 15.76 -22.78 -20.21
N MET A 71 15.71 -21.46 -20.35
CA MET A 71 14.47 -20.72 -20.57
C MET A 71 13.84 -21.07 -21.93
N GLN A 72 14.65 -21.34 -22.94
CA GLN A 72 14.16 -21.78 -24.23
C GLN A 72 13.57 -23.20 -24.17
N VAL A 73 14.20 -24.12 -23.43
CA VAL A 73 13.68 -25.48 -23.19
C VAL A 73 12.36 -25.41 -22.41
N LEU A 74 12.28 -24.60 -21.35
CA LEU A 74 11.03 -24.38 -20.61
C LEU A 74 9.92 -23.84 -21.51
N HIS A 75 10.25 -22.95 -22.44
CA HIS A 75 9.28 -22.46 -23.41
C HIS A 75 8.77 -23.60 -24.33
N TRP A 76 9.63 -24.48 -24.80
CA TRP A 76 9.25 -25.65 -25.60
C TRP A 76 8.37 -26.64 -24.81
N LEU A 77 8.61 -26.76 -23.51
CA LEU A 77 7.76 -27.52 -22.58
C LEU A 77 6.44 -26.80 -22.25
N LYS A 78 6.10 -25.71 -22.96
CA LYS A 78 4.90 -24.89 -22.77
C LYS A 78 4.81 -24.21 -21.40
N VAL A 79 5.89 -24.11 -20.65
CA VAL A 79 5.96 -23.34 -19.40
C VAL A 79 6.02 -21.86 -19.76
N ASN A 80 5.26 -21.03 -19.03
CA ASN A 80 5.27 -19.59 -19.23
C ASN A 80 6.53 -18.99 -18.59
N VAL A 81 7.54 -18.67 -19.39
CA VAL A 81 8.84 -18.15 -18.93
C VAL A 81 8.68 -16.83 -18.20
N PHE A 82 7.72 -15.96 -18.55
CA PHE A 82 7.49 -14.72 -17.79
C PHE A 82 7.11 -15.01 -16.34
N LYS A 83 6.26 -16.04 -16.09
CA LYS A 83 5.94 -16.46 -14.73
C LYS A 83 7.18 -16.98 -13.97
N VAL A 84 8.05 -17.72 -14.64
CA VAL A 84 9.33 -18.18 -14.05
C VAL A 84 10.21 -16.99 -13.69
N VAL A 85 10.37 -16.03 -14.60
CA VAL A 85 11.14 -14.80 -14.36
C VAL A 85 10.55 -13.97 -13.22
N ILE A 86 9.22 -13.88 -13.14
CA ILE A 86 8.53 -13.19 -12.05
C ILE A 86 8.83 -13.87 -10.70
N LEU A 87 8.74 -15.20 -10.62
CA LEU A 87 9.06 -15.94 -9.39
C LEU A 87 10.51 -15.76 -8.98
N MET A 88 11.45 -15.92 -9.91
CA MET A 88 12.87 -15.67 -9.65
C MET A 88 13.14 -14.22 -9.25
N GLY A 89 12.53 -13.27 -9.95
CA GLY A 89 12.66 -11.84 -9.64
C GLY A 89 12.03 -11.47 -8.30
N THR A 90 10.91 -12.08 -7.93
CA THR A 90 10.28 -11.88 -6.62
C THR A 90 11.17 -12.40 -5.49
N PHE A 91 11.77 -13.58 -5.68
CA PHE A 91 12.76 -14.11 -4.73
C PHE A 91 13.98 -13.19 -4.61
N ALA A 92 14.50 -12.74 -5.75
CA ALA A 92 15.62 -11.81 -5.81
C ALA A 92 15.32 -10.49 -5.10
N LEU A 93 14.13 -9.94 -5.36
CA LEU A 93 13.68 -8.72 -4.74
C LEU A 93 13.53 -8.90 -3.23
N ALA A 94 12.93 -10.01 -2.77
CA ALA A 94 12.82 -10.30 -1.34
C ALA A 94 14.18 -10.41 -0.65
N LEU A 95 15.16 -11.03 -1.30
CA LEU A 95 16.52 -11.13 -0.76
C LEU A 95 17.23 -9.76 -0.73
N ALA A 96 17.03 -8.94 -1.77
CA ALA A 96 17.56 -7.58 -1.82
C ALA A 96 16.93 -6.68 -0.74
N PHE A 97 15.63 -6.81 -0.49
CA PHE A 97 14.95 -6.14 0.64
C PHE A 97 15.52 -6.60 1.98
N ALA A 98 15.65 -7.90 2.21
CA ALA A 98 16.21 -8.43 3.46
C ALA A 98 17.63 -7.90 3.72
N GLY A 99 18.47 -7.87 2.69
CA GLY A 99 19.84 -7.37 2.81
C GLY A 99 19.97 -5.87 3.08
N ASN A 100 18.99 -5.06 2.66
CA ASN A 100 18.99 -3.62 2.89
C ASN A 100 18.13 -3.22 4.10
N ASP A 101 16.89 -3.68 4.17
CA ASP A 101 15.91 -3.18 5.15
C ASP A 101 16.18 -3.72 6.55
N LEU A 102 16.63 -4.98 6.67
CA LEU A 102 16.96 -5.55 7.98
C LEU A 102 18.08 -4.78 8.68
N VAL A 103 19.11 -4.39 7.94
CA VAL A 103 20.21 -3.56 8.47
C VAL A 103 19.71 -2.20 8.94
N ASN A 104 18.78 -1.58 8.22
CA ASN A 104 18.21 -0.30 8.60
C ASN A 104 17.40 -0.37 9.91
N PHE A 105 16.75 -1.52 10.20
CA PHE A 105 15.97 -1.69 11.42
C PHE A 105 16.83 -2.01 12.64
N ILE A 106 17.81 -2.91 12.51
CA ILE A 106 18.55 -3.44 13.64
C ILE A 106 20.02 -3.00 13.69
N GLY A 107 20.54 -2.41 12.62
CA GLY A 107 21.95 -2.03 12.52
C GLY A 107 22.38 -1.08 13.62
N VAL A 108 21.62 -0.04 13.91
CA VAL A 108 21.95 0.95 14.95
C VAL A 108 21.91 0.33 16.35
N PRO A 109 20.83 -0.38 16.77
CA PRO A 109 20.84 -1.08 18.06
C PRO A 109 21.99 -2.08 18.22
N LEU A 110 22.32 -2.81 17.16
CA LEU A 110 23.42 -3.81 17.21
C LEU A 110 24.81 -3.16 17.21
N ALA A 111 24.99 -2.03 16.54
CA ALA A 111 26.20 -1.24 16.65
C ALA A 111 26.38 -0.74 18.09
N GLY A 112 25.34 -0.25 18.74
CA GLY A 112 25.33 0.13 20.15
C GLY A 112 25.67 -1.06 21.07
N TYR A 113 25.06 -2.22 20.80
CA TYR A 113 25.38 -3.46 21.54
C TYR A 113 26.85 -3.87 21.38
N SER A 114 27.37 -3.86 20.14
CA SER A 114 28.76 -4.17 19.87
C SER A 114 29.73 -3.21 20.60
N SER A 115 29.43 -1.91 20.60
CA SER A 115 30.21 -0.90 21.31
C SER A 115 30.16 -1.10 22.83
N TYR A 116 29.01 -1.46 23.38
CA TYR A 116 28.87 -1.78 24.79
C TYR A 116 29.70 -3.03 25.19
N MET A 117 29.63 -4.08 24.38
CA MET A 117 30.42 -5.30 24.61
C MET A 117 31.91 -5.02 24.52
N ASP A 118 32.35 -4.14 23.59
CA ASP A 118 33.75 -3.74 23.46
C ASP A 118 34.22 -2.93 24.70
N LEU A 119 33.41 -2.03 25.20
CA LEU A 119 33.65 -1.29 26.42
C LEU A 119 33.83 -2.26 27.64
N MET A 120 32.92 -3.24 27.74
CA MET A 120 33.01 -4.24 28.83
C MET A 120 34.21 -5.13 28.70
N ALA A 121 34.67 -5.48 27.51
CA ALA A 121 35.87 -6.27 27.27
C ALA A 121 37.16 -5.55 27.67
N GLN A 122 37.18 -4.22 27.70
CA GLN A 122 38.35 -3.43 28.14
C GLN A 122 38.53 -3.39 29.65
N GLY A 123 37.70 -4.08 30.42
CA GLY A 123 37.97 -4.43 31.82
C GLY A 123 38.05 -3.28 32.82
N GLY A 124 37.25 -2.23 32.64
CA GLY A 124 37.11 -1.14 33.62
C GLY A 124 38.26 -0.12 33.67
N THR A 125 39.23 -0.24 32.79
CA THR A 125 40.34 0.72 32.66
C THR A 125 39.96 1.96 31.87
N THR A 126 38.85 1.88 31.09
CA THR A 126 38.35 2.93 30.23
C THR A 126 37.00 3.39 30.74
N THR A 127 36.82 4.68 30.95
CA THR A 127 35.54 5.30 31.29
C THR A 127 34.73 5.59 30.03
N THR A 128 33.43 5.80 30.16
CA THR A 128 32.54 6.20 29.04
C THR A 128 33.02 7.44 28.29
N ASP A 129 33.71 8.36 28.98
CA ASP A 129 34.21 9.63 28.43
C ASP A 129 35.51 9.47 27.63
N THR A 130 36.28 8.41 27.90
CA THR A 130 37.58 8.10 27.24
C THR A 130 37.47 6.99 26.20
N PHE A 131 36.30 6.33 26.10
CA PHE A 131 36.08 5.21 25.19
C PHE A 131 35.95 5.68 23.73
N LEU A 132 36.87 5.26 22.88
CA LEU A 132 36.93 5.58 21.46
C LEU A 132 36.30 4.46 20.63
N MET A 133 35.07 4.26 20.53
CA MET A 133 34.31 3.27 19.75
C MET A 133 34.99 2.79 18.45
N THR A 134 36.28 2.38 18.55
CA THR A 134 37.13 1.99 17.41
C THR A 134 36.62 0.76 16.68
N SER A 135 35.91 -0.12 17.37
CA SER A 135 35.23 -1.29 16.78
C SER A 135 34.21 -0.92 15.69
N LEU A 136 33.66 0.27 15.72
CA LEU A 136 32.71 0.77 14.70
C LEU A 136 33.39 1.28 13.42
N LEU A 137 34.71 1.43 13.37
CA LEU A 137 35.46 1.78 12.16
C LEU A 137 35.52 0.61 11.17
N GLY A 138 35.35 -0.62 11.66
CA GLY A 138 35.29 -1.84 10.86
C GLY A 138 33.88 -2.37 10.66
N PRO A 139 33.73 -3.46 9.90
CA PRO A 139 32.45 -4.16 9.80
C PRO A 139 32.03 -4.70 11.17
N ALA A 140 30.88 -4.27 11.68
CA ALA A 140 30.35 -4.77 12.95
C ALA A 140 30.02 -6.27 12.84
N GLN A 141 30.60 -7.06 13.76
CA GLN A 141 30.28 -8.50 13.86
C GLN A 141 28.96 -8.65 14.62
N THR A 142 27.94 -9.04 13.93
CA THR A 142 26.61 -9.22 14.52
C THR A 142 26.36 -10.70 14.78
N PRO A 143 26.01 -11.10 16.01
CA PRO A 143 25.60 -12.48 16.30
C PRO A 143 24.40 -12.89 15.43
N TRP A 144 24.51 -14.06 14.77
CA TRP A 144 23.54 -14.55 13.79
C TRP A 144 22.12 -14.69 14.36
N TYR A 145 21.98 -15.00 15.66
CA TYR A 145 20.65 -15.15 16.28
C TYR A 145 19.86 -13.84 16.35
N PHE A 146 20.50 -12.68 16.43
CA PHE A 146 19.81 -11.40 16.31
C PHE A 146 19.27 -11.19 14.88
N LEU A 147 20.04 -11.59 13.86
CA LEU A 147 19.61 -11.49 12.47
C LEU A 147 18.43 -12.42 12.18
N VAL A 148 18.51 -13.66 12.66
CA VAL A 148 17.40 -14.63 12.49
C VAL A 148 16.16 -14.16 13.25
N GLY A 149 16.30 -13.76 14.51
CA GLY A 149 15.17 -13.30 15.33
C GLY A 149 14.46 -12.08 14.71
N SER A 150 15.21 -11.06 14.31
CA SER A 150 14.65 -9.87 13.67
C SER A 150 14.06 -10.17 12.30
N GLY A 151 14.66 -11.06 11.52
CA GLY A 151 14.13 -11.53 10.24
C GLY A 151 12.78 -12.24 10.42
N VAL A 152 12.62 -13.11 11.39
CA VAL A 152 11.36 -13.78 11.73
C VAL A 152 10.28 -12.75 12.11
N VAL A 153 10.61 -11.79 12.98
CA VAL A 153 9.69 -10.71 13.37
C VAL A 153 9.27 -9.89 12.16
N MET A 154 10.21 -9.55 11.28
CA MET A 154 9.92 -8.81 10.04
C MET A 154 8.96 -9.58 9.13
N VAL A 155 9.18 -10.88 8.91
CA VAL A 155 8.31 -11.73 8.08
C VAL A 155 6.90 -11.79 8.66
N ILE A 156 6.76 -12.02 9.96
CA ILE A 156 5.45 -12.05 10.63
C ILE A 156 4.76 -10.69 10.52
N ALA A 157 5.49 -9.60 10.78
CA ALA A 157 4.93 -8.24 10.70
C ALA A 157 4.45 -7.90 9.29
N LEU A 158 5.22 -8.19 8.24
CA LEU A 158 4.84 -7.93 6.85
C LEU A 158 3.66 -8.81 6.40
N ALA A 159 3.66 -10.10 6.78
CA ALA A 159 2.58 -11.03 6.42
C ALA A 159 1.23 -10.65 7.07
N THR A 160 1.26 -10.10 8.28
CA THR A 160 0.04 -9.78 9.05
C THR A 160 -0.38 -8.31 8.93
N SER A 161 0.47 -7.42 8.44
CA SER A 161 0.23 -5.98 8.39
C SER A 161 -0.65 -5.57 7.22
N LYS A 162 -1.91 -5.25 7.49
CA LYS A 162 -2.80 -4.60 6.51
C LYS A 162 -2.30 -3.22 6.06
N LYS A 163 -1.52 -2.52 6.88
CA LYS A 163 -0.91 -1.23 6.51
C LYS A 163 0.13 -1.39 5.40
N ALA A 164 0.95 -2.44 5.45
CA ALA A 164 1.90 -2.76 4.39
C ALA A 164 1.19 -3.09 3.07
N GLN A 165 0.08 -3.82 3.12
CA GLN A 165 -0.73 -4.13 1.94
C GLN A 165 -1.29 -2.86 1.25
N ASN A 166 -1.66 -1.82 2.02
CA ASN A 166 -2.14 -0.56 1.45
C ASN A 166 -1.07 0.20 0.65
N VAL A 167 0.19 0.12 1.04
CA VAL A 167 1.31 0.70 0.28
C VAL A 167 1.42 0.03 -1.09
N VAL A 168 1.32 -1.30 -1.12
CA VAL A 168 1.31 -2.09 -2.36
C VAL A 168 0.10 -1.72 -3.23
N LYS A 169 -1.10 -1.62 -2.64
CA LYS A 169 -2.32 -1.22 -3.35
C LYS A 169 -2.15 0.15 -4.02
N THR A 170 -1.67 1.16 -3.31
CA THR A 170 -1.42 2.50 -3.87
C THR A 170 -0.43 2.47 -5.04
N SER A 171 0.64 1.69 -4.92
CA SER A 171 1.63 1.53 -6.00
C SER A 171 1.02 0.84 -7.23
N LEU A 172 0.20 -0.19 -7.03
CA LEU A 172 -0.50 -0.89 -8.10
C LEU A 172 -1.54 0.01 -8.78
N ASP A 173 -2.33 0.77 -8.01
CA ASP A 173 -3.34 1.70 -8.54
C ASP A 173 -2.72 2.78 -9.42
N LEU A 174 -1.62 3.39 -8.98
CA LEU A 174 -0.90 4.40 -9.76
C LEU A 174 -0.22 3.82 -11.01
N SER A 175 0.18 2.54 -10.97
CA SER A 175 0.88 1.86 -12.07
C SER A 175 -0.02 1.07 -13.01
N ARG A 176 -1.33 1.01 -12.78
CA ARG A 176 -2.26 0.21 -13.57
C ARG A 176 -2.28 0.61 -15.05
N GLN A 177 -2.58 -0.37 -15.92
CA GLN A 177 -2.67 -0.18 -17.36
C GLN A 177 -4.03 0.37 -17.81
N SER A 178 -5.11 -0.01 -17.12
CA SER A 178 -6.46 0.41 -17.45
C SER A 178 -6.80 1.79 -16.89
N ASP A 179 -7.66 2.51 -17.59
CA ASP A 179 -8.33 3.69 -17.06
C ASP A 179 -9.34 3.27 -15.99
N GLY A 180 -9.47 4.04 -14.92
CA GLY A 180 -10.39 3.80 -13.83
C GLY A 180 -10.52 5.02 -12.94
N GLU A 181 -11.26 4.93 -11.83
CA GLU A 181 -11.40 6.05 -10.89
C GLU A 181 -10.01 6.46 -10.36
N GLU A 182 -9.63 7.71 -10.61
CA GLU A 182 -8.37 8.25 -10.13
C GLU A 182 -8.50 8.64 -8.65
N SER A 183 -7.61 8.09 -7.82
CA SER A 183 -7.66 8.28 -6.37
C SER A 183 -7.13 9.64 -5.90
N PHE A 184 -6.42 10.37 -6.77
CA PHE A 184 -5.79 11.64 -6.46
C PHE A 184 -6.45 12.80 -7.22
N GLY A 185 -6.42 13.98 -6.64
CA GLY A 185 -6.87 15.21 -7.30
C GLY A 185 -5.84 15.74 -8.31
N THR A 186 -6.09 16.91 -8.88
CA THR A 186 -5.15 17.61 -9.77
C THR A 186 -4.32 18.63 -8.99
N SER A 187 -3.04 18.81 -9.36
CA SER A 187 -2.20 19.87 -8.82
C SER A 187 -1.65 20.77 -9.93
N PRO A 188 -1.44 22.08 -9.66
CA PRO A 188 -0.84 22.99 -10.64
C PRO A 188 0.55 22.54 -11.10
N VAL A 189 1.36 22.02 -10.18
CA VAL A 189 2.72 21.52 -10.46
C VAL A 189 2.66 20.32 -11.43
N ALA A 190 1.76 19.36 -11.19
CA ALA A 190 1.59 18.22 -12.07
C ALA A 190 1.16 18.64 -13.48
N ARG A 191 0.27 19.64 -13.62
CA ARG A 191 -0.17 20.16 -14.94
C ARG A 191 0.99 20.77 -15.73
N VAL A 192 1.83 21.58 -15.08
CA VAL A 192 3.02 22.18 -15.70
C VAL A 192 3.99 21.10 -16.15
N LEU A 193 4.23 20.11 -15.29
CA LEU A 193 5.16 19.01 -15.54
C LEU A 193 4.68 18.15 -16.72
N VAL A 194 3.40 17.76 -16.76
CA VAL A 194 2.81 17.01 -17.89
C VAL A 194 2.90 17.79 -19.18
N ARG A 195 2.58 19.10 -19.16
CA ARG A 195 2.67 19.96 -20.35
C ARG A 195 4.10 20.02 -20.90
N ASN A 196 5.09 20.26 -20.02
CA ASN A 196 6.49 20.34 -20.43
C ASN A 196 7.00 19.00 -20.98
N CYS A 197 6.70 17.88 -20.30
CA CYS A 197 7.05 16.54 -20.78
C CYS A 197 6.38 16.24 -22.14
N SER A 198 5.12 16.61 -22.33
CA SER A 198 4.41 16.44 -23.60
C SER A 198 5.05 17.24 -24.73
N ASN A 199 5.45 18.49 -24.48
CA ASN A 199 6.12 19.35 -25.45
C ASN A 199 7.50 18.77 -25.84
N ILE A 200 8.29 18.36 -24.86
CA ILE A 200 9.60 17.71 -25.11
C ILE A 200 9.40 16.44 -25.92
N SER A 201 8.45 15.61 -25.56
CA SER A 201 8.12 14.37 -26.27
C SER A 201 7.71 14.65 -27.72
N ALA A 202 6.87 15.66 -27.97
CA ALA A 202 6.47 16.06 -29.31
C ALA A 202 7.68 16.52 -30.15
N THR A 203 8.59 17.30 -29.56
CA THR A 203 9.81 17.76 -30.22
C THR A 203 10.74 16.59 -30.57
N ILE A 204 10.92 15.62 -29.66
CA ILE A 204 11.73 14.42 -29.95
C ILE A 204 11.09 13.58 -31.04
N LEU A 205 9.76 13.37 -30.98
CA LEU A 205 9.03 12.59 -31.98
C LEU A 205 9.01 13.24 -33.35
N SER A 206 9.20 14.55 -33.48
CA SER A 206 9.29 15.24 -34.77
C SER A 206 10.59 14.92 -35.53
N ILE A 207 11.65 14.49 -34.83
CA ILE A 207 12.95 14.12 -35.38
C ILE A 207 12.94 12.67 -35.90
N VAL A 208 12.02 11.82 -35.39
CA VAL A 208 11.95 10.40 -35.72
C VAL A 208 11.27 10.20 -37.09
N PRO A 209 11.89 9.44 -38.05
CA PRO A 209 11.26 9.16 -39.34
C PRO A 209 9.89 8.45 -39.18
N THR A 210 8.93 8.83 -40.04
CA THR A 210 7.56 8.31 -39.97
C THR A 210 7.46 6.77 -40.00
N PRO A 211 8.22 6.03 -40.81
CA PRO A 211 8.18 4.56 -40.80
C PRO A 211 8.56 3.95 -39.47
N VAL A 212 9.59 4.50 -38.80
CA VAL A 212 10.07 4.05 -37.50
C VAL A 212 9.02 4.35 -36.43
N LYS A 213 8.40 5.52 -36.49
CA LYS A 213 7.31 5.90 -35.58
C LYS A 213 6.12 4.94 -35.70
N ASN A 214 5.64 4.69 -36.92
CA ASN A 214 4.54 3.78 -37.17
C ASN A 214 4.83 2.36 -36.72
N TRP A 215 6.06 1.89 -36.91
CA TRP A 215 6.49 0.58 -36.42
C TRP A 215 6.52 0.51 -34.91
N ILE A 216 7.05 1.54 -34.22
CA ILE A 216 7.01 1.62 -32.77
C ILE A 216 5.54 1.65 -32.28
N ASP A 217 4.69 2.50 -32.84
CA ASP A 217 3.30 2.65 -32.41
C ASP A 217 2.51 1.34 -32.59
N SER A 218 2.80 0.55 -33.61
CA SER A 218 2.18 -0.78 -33.80
C SER A 218 2.51 -1.77 -32.65
N ARG A 219 3.65 -1.58 -31.95
CA ARG A 219 4.04 -2.43 -30.81
C ARG A 219 3.30 -2.09 -29.52
N PHE A 220 2.69 -0.90 -29.45
CA PHE A 220 1.95 -0.40 -28.30
C PHE A 220 0.42 -0.50 -28.46
N ASN A 221 -0.05 -1.38 -29.34
CA ASN A 221 -1.49 -1.62 -29.51
C ASN A 221 -2.10 -2.32 -28.31
N GLN A 222 -2.87 -1.58 -27.50
CA GLN A 222 -3.49 -2.06 -26.27
C GLN A 222 -4.69 -2.99 -26.52
N SER A 223 -5.31 -2.94 -27.72
CA SER A 223 -6.45 -3.82 -28.03
C SER A 223 -6.10 -5.30 -28.08
N GLU A 224 -4.82 -5.62 -28.29
CA GLU A 224 -4.30 -7.00 -28.30
C GLU A 224 -3.73 -7.44 -26.95
N MET A 225 -3.94 -6.71 -25.88
CA MET A 225 -3.34 -6.97 -24.56
C MET A 225 -3.85 -8.28 -23.95
N ILE A 226 -2.90 -9.11 -23.51
CA ILE A 226 -3.18 -10.36 -22.80
C ILE A 226 -2.92 -10.08 -21.30
N MET A 227 -4.00 -9.89 -20.54
CA MET A 227 -3.95 -9.61 -19.12
C MET A 227 -5.11 -10.33 -18.40
N ASP A 228 -4.86 -10.80 -17.18
CA ASP A 228 -5.92 -11.34 -16.32
C ASP A 228 -6.79 -10.19 -15.77
N ASP A 229 -8.10 -10.40 -15.63
CA ASP A 229 -9.07 -9.39 -15.17
C ASP A 229 -8.72 -8.75 -13.82
N LYS A 230 -8.02 -9.48 -12.98
CA LYS A 230 -7.60 -9.02 -11.64
C LYS A 230 -6.19 -8.42 -11.60
N ALA A 231 -5.46 -8.43 -12.71
CA ALA A 231 -4.11 -7.91 -12.76
C ALA A 231 -4.10 -6.40 -13.05
N SER A 232 -3.18 -5.66 -12.43
CA SER A 232 -3.01 -4.23 -12.71
C SER A 232 -2.24 -3.96 -14.00
N PHE A 233 -1.42 -4.91 -14.44
CA PHE A 233 -0.62 -4.86 -15.67
C PHE A 233 -0.22 -6.27 -16.14
N ASP A 234 0.27 -6.39 -17.36
CA ASP A 234 0.60 -7.66 -17.99
C ASP A 234 1.89 -8.32 -17.44
N LEU A 235 2.11 -9.60 -17.83
CA LEU A 235 3.26 -10.39 -17.36
C LEU A 235 4.62 -9.84 -17.82
N VAL A 236 4.68 -9.20 -18.99
CA VAL A 236 5.93 -8.60 -19.50
C VAL A 236 6.37 -7.49 -18.56
N ARG A 237 5.47 -6.57 -18.24
CA ARG A 237 5.75 -5.46 -17.32
C ARG A 237 6.00 -5.94 -15.90
N ALA A 238 5.23 -6.94 -15.42
CA ALA A 238 5.47 -7.56 -14.12
C ALA A 238 6.89 -8.12 -13.99
N SER A 239 7.37 -8.87 -15.01
CA SER A 239 8.72 -9.44 -15.02
C SER A 239 9.80 -8.34 -15.02
N VAL A 240 9.63 -7.29 -15.83
CA VAL A 240 10.56 -6.15 -15.84
C VAL A 240 10.60 -5.43 -14.49
N ASN A 241 9.44 -5.20 -13.88
CA ASN A 241 9.37 -4.52 -12.58
C ASN A 241 10.15 -5.25 -11.49
N VAL A 242 9.94 -6.56 -11.33
CA VAL A 242 10.61 -7.31 -10.26
C VAL A 242 12.10 -7.47 -10.52
N VAL A 243 12.51 -7.73 -11.76
CA VAL A 243 13.92 -7.87 -12.13
C VAL A 243 14.66 -6.54 -11.96
N LEU A 244 14.14 -5.47 -12.53
CA LEU A 244 14.81 -4.17 -12.51
C LEU A 244 14.87 -3.59 -11.10
N SER A 245 13.79 -3.72 -10.31
CA SER A 245 13.80 -3.30 -8.90
C SER A 245 14.84 -4.08 -8.10
N GLY A 246 14.86 -5.40 -8.22
CA GLY A 246 15.84 -6.23 -7.54
C GLY A 246 17.27 -5.88 -7.91
N LEU A 247 17.55 -5.65 -9.19
CA LEU A 247 18.88 -5.27 -9.69
C LEU A 247 19.31 -3.90 -9.15
N LEU A 248 18.45 -2.89 -9.19
CA LEU A 248 18.79 -1.54 -8.73
C LEU A 248 19.03 -1.51 -7.21
N ILE A 249 18.22 -2.24 -6.44
CA ILE A 249 18.40 -2.35 -4.99
C ILE A 249 19.71 -3.08 -4.67
N ALA A 250 19.96 -4.21 -5.33
CA ALA A 250 21.20 -4.97 -5.13
C ALA A 250 22.45 -4.18 -5.54
N LEU A 251 22.37 -3.40 -6.63
CA LEU A 251 23.43 -2.49 -7.06
C LEU A 251 23.69 -1.41 -6.00
N GLY A 252 22.66 -0.70 -5.54
CA GLY A 252 22.78 0.33 -4.52
C GLY A 252 23.37 -0.22 -3.21
N THR A 253 22.88 -1.38 -2.76
CA THR A 253 23.39 -2.06 -1.58
C THR A 253 24.87 -2.47 -1.77
N SER A 254 25.25 -2.98 -2.95
CA SER A 254 26.64 -3.34 -3.25
C SER A 254 27.60 -2.16 -3.25
N LEU A 255 27.10 -0.98 -3.58
CA LEU A 255 27.81 0.30 -3.52
C LEU A 255 27.77 0.94 -2.12
N LYS A 256 27.18 0.27 -1.14
CA LYS A 256 26.96 0.78 0.23
C LYS A 256 26.18 2.11 0.28
N LEU A 257 25.28 2.32 -0.67
CA LEU A 257 24.43 3.50 -0.71
C LEU A 257 23.20 3.26 0.19
N PRO A 258 22.91 4.16 1.14
CA PRO A 258 21.65 4.11 1.90
C PRO A 258 20.50 4.46 0.95
N LEU A 259 19.63 3.50 0.65
CA LEU A 259 18.50 3.70 -0.22
C LEU A 259 17.22 3.11 0.37
N SER A 260 16.09 3.69 0.01
CA SER A 260 14.79 3.13 0.31
C SER A 260 14.40 2.12 -0.78
N THR A 261 14.27 0.86 -0.42
CA THR A 261 13.85 -0.21 -1.32
C THR A 261 12.44 0.04 -1.87
N THR A 262 11.54 0.54 -1.03
CA THR A 262 10.18 0.95 -1.43
C THR A 262 10.20 2.08 -2.46
N TYR A 263 11.09 3.08 -2.29
CA TYR A 263 11.26 4.15 -3.26
C TYR A 263 11.70 3.61 -4.62
N VAL A 264 12.71 2.74 -4.65
CA VAL A 264 13.23 2.16 -5.90
C VAL A 264 12.15 1.34 -6.61
N ALA A 265 11.47 0.45 -5.89
CA ALA A 265 10.41 -0.39 -6.47
C ALA A 265 9.24 0.46 -7.00
N PHE A 266 8.83 1.50 -6.26
CA PHE A 266 7.81 2.44 -6.68
C PHE A 266 8.21 3.21 -7.94
N MET A 267 9.41 3.75 -8.00
CA MET A 267 9.89 4.51 -9.15
C MET A 267 10.06 3.63 -10.40
N VAL A 268 10.47 2.37 -10.24
CA VAL A 268 10.50 1.39 -11.33
C VAL A 268 9.08 1.11 -11.84
N ALA A 269 8.11 0.90 -10.96
CA ALA A 269 6.72 0.68 -11.34
C ALA A 269 6.12 1.90 -12.09
N MET A 270 6.42 3.12 -11.64
CA MET A 270 5.99 4.34 -12.31
C MET A 270 6.68 4.52 -13.67
N GLY A 271 8.01 4.32 -13.73
CA GLY A 271 8.78 4.43 -14.95
C GLY A 271 8.36 3.42 -16.03
N THR A 272 8.08 2.18 -15.64
CA THR A 272 7.57 1.17 -16.58
C THR A 272 6.13 1.45 -17.02
N SER A 273 5.30 2.02 -16.15
CA SER A 273 3.95 2.47 -16.49
C SER A 273 3.97 3.57 -17.54
N LEU A 274 4.86 4.55 -17.37
CA LEU A 274 5.06 5.62 -18.33
C LEU A 274 5.63 5.08 -19.66
N ALA A 275 6.62 4.19 -19.58
CA ALA A 275 7.23 3.56 -20.77
C ALA A 275 6.22 2.73 -21.58
N ASP A 276 5.25 2.11 -20.93
CA ASP A 276 4.17 1.33 -21.56
C ASP A 276 3.01 2.20 -22.07
N ARG A 277 3.14 3.52 -21.98
CA ARG A 277 2.09 4.48 -22.37
C ARG A 277 0.75 4.21 -21.64
N ALA A 278 0.83 3.73 -20.39
CA ALA A 278 -0.35 3.46 -19.58
C ALA A 278 -1.06 4.74 -19.11
N TRP A 279 -0.44 5.89 -19.27
CA TRP A 279 -0.96 7.18 -18.83
C TRP A 279 -1.52 7.96 -20.02
N GLY A 280 -2.84 8.04 -20.11
CA GLY A 280 -3.53 8.96 -21.01
C GLY A 280 -3.25 10.41 -20.60
N ARG A 281 -3.54 11.36 -21.51
CA ARG A 281 -3.24 12.79 -21.26
C ARG A 281 -3.95 13.34 -20.02
N GLU A 282 -5.18 12.90 -19.75
CA GLU A 282 -5.96 13.34 -18.60
C GLU A 282 -5.53 12.59 -17.34
N SER A 283 -5.40 11.26 -17.39
CA SER A 283 -4.97 10.44 -16.24
C SER A 283 -3.55 10.76 -15.78
N ALA A 284 -2.67 11.22 -16.69
CA ALA A 284 -1.28 11.57 -16.36
C ALA A 284 -1.19 12.66 -15.28
N VAL A 285 -2.06 13.68 -15.30
CA VAL A 285 -2.04 14.76 -14.30
C VAL A 285 -2.38 14.23 -12.90
N TYR A 286 -3.41 13.37 -12.80
CA TYR A 286 -3.81 12.76 -11.54
C TYR A 286 -2.73 11.83 -10.98
N ARG A 287 -2.14 10.99 -11.85
CA ARG A 287 -1.09 10.04 -11.47
C ARG A 287 0.20 10.74 -11.07
N ILE A 288 0.63 11.79 -11.77
CA ILE A 288 1.79 12.61 -11.37
C ILE A 288 1.51 13.31 -10.04
N THR A 289 0.30 13.83 -9.82
CA THR A 289 -0.06 14.38 -8.51
C THR A 289 0.05 13.32 -7.41
N GLY A 290 -0.40 12.09 -7.67
CA GLY A 290 -0.25 10.96 -6.76
C GLY A 290 1.22 10.64 -6.46
N VAL A 291 2.06 10.54 -7.50
CA VAL A 291 3.50 10.30 -7.36
C VAL A 291 4.18 11.40 -6.53
N LEU A 292 3.91 12.68 -6.84
CA LEU A 292 4.46 13.81 -6.09
C LEU A 292 3.99 13.81 -4.63
N SER A 293 2.73 13.45 -4.38
CA SER A 293 2.18 13.35 -3.02
C SER A 293 2.85 12.23 -2.21
N VAL A 294 3.11 11.06 -2.84
CA VAL A 294 3.82 9.95 -2.20
C VAL A 294 5.26 10.35 -1.88
N ILE A 295 5.97 10.91 -2.86
CA ILE A 295 7.38 11.36 -2.68
C ILE A 295 7.44 12.45 -1.61
N GLY A 296 6.59 13.47 -1.69
CA GLY A 296 6.51 14.53 -0.69
C GLY A 296 6.21 13.99 0.71
N GLY A 297 5.32 13.01 0.81
CA GLY A 297 5.03 12.29 2.05
C GLY A 297 6.26 11.61 2.67
N TRP A 298 7.11 11.01 1.85
CA TRP A 298 8.36 10.41 2.35
C TRP A 298 9.34 11.44 2.92
N PHE A 299 9.53 12.58 2.24
CA PHE A 299 10.39 13.65 2.76
C PHE A 299 9.85 14.24 4.06
N ILE A 300 8.54 14.48 4.14
CA ILE A 300 7.90 14.98 5.37
C ILE A 300 8.06 13.95 6.49
N THR A 301 7.86 12.66 6.21
CA THR A 301 8.02 11.58 7.19
C THR A 301 9.45 11.48 7.68
N ALA A 302 10.43 11.56 6.78
CA ALA A 302 11.85 11.53 7.14
C ALA A 302 12.22 12.73 8.02
N GLY A 303 11.79 13.93 7.64
CA GLY A 303 12.02 15.15 8.43
C GLY A 303 11.38 15.08 9.83
N ALA A 304 10.14 14.61 9.90
CA ALA A 304 9.45 14.42 11.18
C ALA A 304 10.15 13.36 12.05
N ALA A 305 10.56 12.23 11.47
CA ALA A 305 11.27 11.17 12.19
C ALA A 305 12.61 11.66 12.74
N PHE A 306 13.38 12.41 11.94
CA PHE A 306 14.63 13.01 12.37
C PHE A 306 14.41 13.99 13.54
N THR A 307 13.43 14.87 13.44
CA THR A 307 13.10 15.86 14.47
C THR A 307 12.67 15.18 15.78
N ILE A 308 11.79 14.18 15.69
CA ILE A 308 11.33 13.41 16.85
C ILE A 308 12.51 12.68 17.51
N CYS A 309 13.36 12.02 16.70
CA CYS A 309 14.54 11.30 17.19
C CYS A 309 15.49 12.26 17.95
N PHE A 310 15.74 13.45 17.39
CA PHE A 310 16.56 14.47 18.02
C PHE A 310 15.98 14.92 19.37
N ILE A 311 14.68 15.21 19.44
CA ILE A 311 14.02 15.60 20.69
C ILE A 311 14.08 14.46 21.73
N VAL A 312 13.80 13.22 21.32
CA VAL A 312 13.86 12.05 22.22
C VAL A 312 15.28 11.85 22.76
N ALA A 313 16.30 11.99 21.90
CA ALA A 313 17.70 11.90 22.30
C ALA A 313 18.07 12.97 23.35
N LEU A 314 17.64 14.21 23.16
CA LEU A 314 17.86 15.28 24.15
C LEU A 314 17.16 14.99 25.47
N LEU A 315 15.91 14.53 25.43
CA LEU A 315 15.14 14.19 26.64
C LEU A 315 15.81 13.05 27.42
N ILE A 316 16.32 12.03 26.74
CA ILE A 316 17.05 10.93 27.38
C ILE A 316 18.39 11.42 27.91
N TYR A 317 19.11 12.27 27.18
CA TYR A 317 20.39 12.84 27.62
C TYR A 317 20.27 13.63 28.94
N TRP A 318 19.23 14.45 29.07
CA TRP A 318 19.01 15.26 30.28
C TRP A 318 18.30 14.50 31.39
N GLY A 319 17.35 13.62 31.06
CA GLY A 319 16.49 12.94 32.02
C GLY A 319 16.97 11.54 32.43
N GLY A 320 17.99 11.00 31.77
CA GLY A 320 18.57 9.68 32.09
C GLY A 320 17.54 8.53 32.00
N ILE A 321 17.70 7.56 32.92
CA ILE A 321 16.87 6.34 32.97
C ILE A 321 15.36 6.64 33.11
N PRO A 322 14.89 7.58 33.97
CA PRO A 322 13.46 7.89 34.06
C PRO A 322 12.89 8.37 32.73
N ALA A 323 13.59 9.22 32.00
CA ALA A 323 13.16 9.70 30.69
C ALA A 323 13.12 8.56 29.65
N LEU A 324 14.09 7.66 29.68
CA LEU A 324 14.10 6.45 28.82
C LEU A 324 12.86 5.60 29.04
N VAL A 325 12.52 5.28 30.29
CA VAL A 325 11.32 4.49 30.61
C VAL A 325 10.03 5.19 30.17
N ALA A 326 9.95 6.50 30.41
CA ALA A 326 8.79 7.31 29.97
C ALA A 326 8.63 7.30 28.45
N MET A 327 9.74 7.42 27.69
CA MET A 327 9.72 7.41 26.23
C MET A 327 9.33 6.02 25.68
N ILE A 328 9.79 4.92 26.31
CA ILE A 328 9.35 3.56 25.95
C ILE A 328 7.83 3.42 26.20
N GLY A 329 7.33 3.86 27.34
CA GLY A 329 5.90 3.85 27.65
C GLY A 329 5.07 4.64 26.65
N LEU A 330 5.54 5.82 26.25
CA LEU A 330 4.90 6.66 25.23
C LEU A 330 4.90 5.97 23.85
N ALA A 331 5.98 5.31 23.48
CA ALA A 331 6.07 4.55 22.23
C ALA A 331 5.05 3.41 22.20
N ILE A 332 4.97 2.61 23.26
CA ILE A 332 4.00 1.52 23.39
C ILE A 332 2.57 2.07 23.33
N TYR A 333 2.27 3.13 24.07
CA TYR A 333 0.96 3.78 24.03
C TYR A 333 0.58 4.26 22.62
N SER A 334 1.52 4.90 21.92
CA SER A 334 1.33 5.39 20.56
C SER A 334 1.05 4.25 19.58
N LEU A 335 1.78 3.13 19.68
CA LEU A 335 1.54 1.93 18.85
C LEU A 335 0.15 1.34 19.07
N VAL A 336 -0.26 1.17 20.34
CA VAL A 336 -1.57 0.64 20.70
C VAL A 336 -2.68 1.58 20.19
N ARG A 337 -2.57 2.87 20.42
CA ARG A 337 -3.52 3.87 19.92
C ARG A 337 -3.62 3.88 18.40
N SER A 338 -2.47 3.82 17.72
CA SER A 338 -2.41 3.76 16.25
C SER A 338 -3.10 2.50 15.69
N HIS A 339 -2.97 1.35 16.40
CA HIS A 339 -3.65 0.12 15.99
C HIS A 339 -5.18 0.28 16.04
N PHE A 340 -5.73 0.83 17.12
CA PHE A 340 -7.17 1.06 17.24
C PHE A 340 -7.69 2.09 16.24
N ALA A 341 -6.98 3.19 16.03
CA ALA A 341 -7.33 4.21 15.05
C ALA A 341 -7.35 3.64 13.61
N TYR A 342 -6.36 2.79 13.28
CA TYR A 342 -6.33 2.12 11.99
C TYR A 342 -7.49 1.13 11.79
N LYS A 343 -7.86 0.38 12.82
CA LYS A 343 -9.01 -0.53 12.78
C LYS A 343 -10.34 0.22 12.54
N ALA A 344 -10.50 1.39 13.17
CA ALA A 344 -11.64 2.27 12.91
C ALA A 344 -11.67 2.80 11.47
N LYS A 345 -10.49 3.16 10.92
CA LYS A 345 -10.36 3.60 9.52
C LYS A 345 -10.74 2.49 8.53
N LEU A 346 -10.25 1.27 8.74
CA LEU A 346 -10.59 0.12 7.89
C LEU A 346 -12.10 -0.16 7.85
N ARG A 347 -12.79 -0.01 8.99
CA ARG A 347 -14.25 -0.18 9.05
C ARG A 347 -14.97 0.86 8.18
N LYS A 348 -14.50 2.11 8.18
CA LYS A 348 -15.04 3.17 7.32
C LYS A 348 -14.75 2.94 5.82
N GLU A 349 -13.57 2.40 5.51
CA GLU A 349 -13.20 2.08 4.12
C GLU A 349 -14.00 0.88 3.58
N ALA A 350 -14.25 -0.15 4.40
CA ALA A 350 -15.07 -1.29 4.00
C ALA A 350 -16.50 -0.88 3.63
N LEU A 351 -17.12 0.02 4.41
CA LEU A 351 -18.43 0.59 4.09
C LEU A 351 -18.43 1.36 2.76
N LYS A 352 -17.36 2.10 2.45
CA LYS A 352 -17.22 2.80 1.16
C LYS A 352 -17.05 1.83 -0.01
N GLU A 353 -16.34 0.73 0.19
CA GLU A 353 -16.08 -0.27 -0.85
C GLU A 353 -17.35 -1.04 -1.21
N GLU A 354 -18.19 -1.33 -0.24
CA GLU A 354 -19.51 -1.94 -0.43
C GLU A 354 -20.42 -1.04 -1.28
N VAL A 355 -20.52 0.23 -0.94
CA VAL A 355 -21.25 1.25 -1.72
C VAL A 355 -20.71 1.37 -3.15
N ASN A 356 -19.39 1.39 -3.33
CA ASN A 356 -18.78 1.49 -4.67
C ASN A 356 -19.03 0.23 -5.51
N SER A 357 -19.12 -0.97 -4.90
CA SER A 357 -19.45 -2.21 -5.61
C SER A 357 -20.86 -2.17 -6.19
N THR A 358 -21.82 -1.66 -5.43
CA THR A 358 -23.22 -1.49 -5.88
C THR A 358 -23.35 -0.46 -7.00
N VAL A 359 -22.63 0.67 -6.87
CA VAL A 359 -22.53 1.69 -7.94
C VAL A 359 -21.97 1.06 -9.23
N SER A 360 -20.94 0.21 -9.12
CA SER A 360 -20.35 -0.45 -10.28
C SER A 360 -21.32 -1.43 -10.95
N LYS A 361 -22.09 -2.19 -10.16
CA LYS A 361 -23.12 -3.10 -10.68
C LYS A 361 -24.23 -2.33 -11.41
N LEU A 362 -24.74 -1.26 -10.79
CA LEU A 362 -25.76 -0.39 -11.41
C LEU A 362 -25.29 0.25 -12.73
N ARG A 363 -24.03 0.72 -12.79
CA ARG A 363 -23.47 1.30 -14.02
C ARG A 363 -23.27 0.28 -15.15
N LYS A 364 -23.09 -1.00 -14.83
CA LYS A 364 -22.90 -2.10 -15.80
C LYS A 364 -24.22 -2.73 -16.26
N ALA A 365 -25.34 -2.44 -15.61
CA ALA A 365 -26.63 -2.92 -16.00
C ALA A 365 -26.98 -2.36 -17.39
N THR A 366 -27.18 -3.26 -18.36
CA THR A 366 -27.47 -2.92 -19.76
C THR A 366 -28.98 -2.88 -20.06
N ASP A 367 -29.80 -3.46 -19.18
CA ASP A 367 -31.25 -3.49 -19.29
C ASP A 367 -31.90 -2.76 -18.10
N THR A 368 -32.92 -1.92 -18.40
CA THR A 368 -33.71 -1.17 -17.40
C THR A 368 -34.34 -2.10 -16.37
N ARG A 369 -34.73 -3.34 -16.75
CA ARG A 369 -35.30 -4.33 -15.82
C ARG A 369 -34.29 -4.81 -14.81
N GLU A 370 -33.05 -5.07 -15.24
CA GLU A 370 -31.94 -5.47 -14.38
C GLU A 370 -31.57 -4.33 -13.42
N ALA A 371 -31.48 -3.10 -13.95
CA ALA A 371 -31.23 -1.89 -13.14
C ALA A 371 -32.31 -1.68 -12.06
N LEU A 372 -33.57 -1.87 -12.41
CA LEU A 372 -34.70 -1.77 -11.48
C LEU A 372 -34.67 -2.86 -10.39
N ALA A 373 -34.33 -4.09 -10.74
CA ALA A 373 -34.20 -5.18 -9.79
C ALA A 373 -33.09 -4.91 -8.77
N LEU A 374 -31.89 -4.56 -9.24
CA LEU A 374 -30.74 -4.19 -8.39
C LEU A 374 -31.05 -2.96 -7.51
N PHE A 375 -31.73 -1.97 -8.05
CA PHE A 375 -32.12 -0.79 -7.30
C PHE A 375 -33.13 -1.09 -6.19
N ARG A 376 -34.12 -1.96 -6.46
CA ARG A 376 -35.11 -2.39 -5.46
C ARG A 376 -34.47 -3.21 -4.35
N GLU A 377 -33.62 -4.16 -4.71
CA GLU A 377 -32.91 -4.99 -3.74
C GLU A 377 -32.06 -4.14 -2.81
N HIS A 378 -31.22 -3.27 -3.36
CA HIS A 378 -30.40 -2.34 -2.60
C HIS A 378 -31.23 -1.42 -1.69
N SER A 379 -32.30 -0.83 -2.23
CA SER A 379 -33.17 0.08 -1.44
C SER A 379 -33.85 -0.64 -0.28
N ARG A 380 -34.26 -1.89 -0.48
CA ARG A 380 -34.89 -2.72 0.55
C ARG A 380 -33.90 -3.07 1.65
N GLU A 381 -32.70 -3.55 1.27
CA GLU A 381 -31.66 -3.94 2.23
C GLU A 381 -31.20 -2.74 3.09
N GLU A 382 -31.01 -1.58 2.47
CA GLU A 382 -30.60 -0.38 3.17
C GLU A 382 -31.68 0.12 4.13
N LEU A 383 -32.93 0.17 3.70
CA LEU A 383 -34.04 0.62 4.55
C LEU A 383 -34.23 -0.31 5.75
N GLN A 384 -34.11 -1.64 5.54
CA GLN A 384 -34.20 -2.62 6.60
C GLN A 384 -33.03 -2.46 7.58
N SER A 385 -31.81 -2.30 7.07
CA SER A 385 -30.60 -2.02 7.88
C SER A 385 -30.75 -0.73 8.71
N ASP A 386 -31.37 0.31 8.14
CA ASP A 386 -31.60 1.58 8.84
C ASP A 386 -32.61 1.44 9.98
N LEU A 387 -33.69 0.67 9.77
CA LEU A 387 -34.69 0.38 10.79
C LEU A 387 -34.12 -0.48 11.93
N ASP A 388 -33.39 -1.55 11.59
CA ASP A 388 -32.75 -2.42 12.57
C ASP A 388 -31.72 -1.65 13.41
N PHE A 389 -30.91 -0.80 12.76
CA PHE A 389 -29.97 0.10 13.44
C PHE A 389 -30.70 1.06 14.38
N THR A 390 -31.82 1.63 13.93
CA THR A 390 -32.63 2.56 14.74
C THR A 390 -33.14 1.88 16.01
N ALA A 391 -33.73 0.69 15.88
CA ALA A 391 -34.26 -0.07 17.00
C ALA A 391 -33.14 -0.44 18.00
N GLU A 392 -32.01 -0.94 17.52
CA GLU A 392 -30.87 -1.32 18.36
C GLU A 392 -30.31 -0.13 19.13
N VAL A 393 -30.09 0.99 18.43
CA VAL A 393 -29.41 2.17 19.01
C VAL A 393 -30.34 2.93 19.95
N PHE A 394 -31.64 2.96 19.65
CA PHE A 394 -32.66 3.51 20.57
C PHE A 394 -32.68 2.71 21.88
N GLY A 395 -32.79 1.37 21.84
CA GLY A 395 -32.74 0.53 23.01
C GLY A 395 -31.47 0.74 23.85
N LYS A 396 -30.31 0.87 23.19
CA LYS A 396 -29.04 1.18 23.89
C LYS A 396 -29.02 2.57 24.50
N ALA A 397 -29.63 3.57 23.87
CA ALA A 397 -29.74 4.92 24.44
C ALA A 397 -30.61 4.94 25.74
N VAL A 398 -31.77 4.31 25.68
CA VAL A 398 -32.68 4.21 26.81
C VAL A 398 -32.05 3.42 27.95
N ASN A 399 -31.48 2.23 27.66
CA ASN A 399 -30.80 1.42 28.69
C ASN A 399 -29.58 2.14 29.29
N GLY A 400 -28.80 2.82 28.44
CA GLY A 400 -27.64 3.61 28.87
C GLY A 400 -28.06 4.73 29.83
N PHE A 401 -29.20 5.39 29.58
CA PHE A 401 -29.73 6.45 30.42
C PHE A 401 -30.30 5.91 31.72
N MET A 402 -31.15 4.84 31.68
CA MET A 402 -31.73 4.24 32.87
C MET A 402 -30.67 3.70 33.84
N ASN A 403 -29.55 3.19 33.33
CA ASN A 403 -28.46 2.65 34.12
C ASN A 403 -27.34 3.66 34.39
N GLU A 404 -27.54 4.92 34.06
CA GLU A 404 -26.55 6.01 34.20
C GLU A 404 -25.18 5.68 33.55
N ASN A 405 -25.21 4.92 32.45
CA ASN A 405 -24.03 4.44 31.77
C ASN A 405 -23.55 5.43 30.67
N LEU A 406 -22.77 6.41 31.07
CA LEU A 406 -22.20 7.43 30.20
C LEU A 406 -21.40 6.84 29.00
N ARG A 407 -20.72 5.72 29.23
CA ARG A 407 -19.94 5.05 28.19
C ARG A 407 -20.80 4.50 27.06
N GLU A 408 -21.97 3.98 27.39
CA GLU A 408 -22.95 3.49 26.41
C GLU A 408 -23.55 4.64 25.61
N LEU A 409 -23.94 5.73 26.24
CA LEU A 409 -24.47 6.91 25.54
C LEU A 409 -23.46 7.54 24.61
N ARG A 410 -22.19 7.60 24.98
CA ARG A 410 -21.11 8.05 24.07
C ARG A 410 -20.94 7.12 22.87
N LYS A 411 -21.09 5.80 23.04
CA LYS A 411 -21.07 4.85 21.92
C LYS A 411 -22.26 5.05 20.99
N VAL A 412 -23.45 5.26 21.55
CA VAL A 412 -24.66 5.57 20.77
C VAL A 412 -24.44 6.80 19.89
N LEU A 413 -23.98 7.91 20.46
CA LEU A 413 -23.72 9.14 19.72
C LEU A 413 -22.67 8.93 18.60
N THR A 414 -21.63 8.15 18.88
CA THR A 414 -20.61 7.81 17.88
C THR A 414 -21.21 6.95 16.75
N ALA A 415 -22.03 5.96 17.07
CA ALA A 415 -22.68 5.09 16.09
C ALA A 415 -23.64 5.87 15.18
N VAL A 416 -24.40 6.80 15.75
CA VAL A 416 -25.31 7.69 14.98
C VAL A 416 -24.53 8.60 14.02
N GLU A 417 -23.39 9.16 14.46
CA GLU A 417 -22.57 10.00 13.57
C GLU A 417 -21.91 9.19 12.44
N GLU A 418 -21.50 7.95 12.72
CA GLU A 418 -21.00 7.02 11.68
C GLU A 418 -22.10 6.65 10.68
N LYS A 419 -23.33 6.36 11.14
CA LYS A 419 -24.46 6.04 10.28
C LYS A 419 -24.87 7.22 9.39
N LYS A 420 -24.77 8.45 9.88
CA LYS A 420 -24.99 9.68 9.12
C LYS A 420 -24.07 9.79 7.88
N ILE A 421 -22.80 9.37 8.03
CA ILE A 421 -21.86 9.36 6.93
C ILE A 421 -22.29 8.30 5.90
N HIS A 422 -22.74 7.14 6.36
CA HIS A 422 -23.25 6.07 5.50
C HIS A 422 -24.49 6.50 4.72
N LEU A 423 -25.49 7.12 5.35
CA LEU A 423 -26.71 7.62 4.71
C LEU A 423 -26.41 8.59 3.53
N LYS A 424 -25.41 9.46 3.67
CA LYS A 424 -24.98 10.33 2.57
C LYS A 424 -24.46 9.54 1.37
N GLN A 425 -23.78 8.41 1.61
CA GLN A 425 -23.27 7.54 0.55
C GLN A 425 -24.39 6.76 -0.13
N VAL A 426 -25.32 6.22 0.64
CA VAL A 426 -26.51 5.51 0.15
C VAL A 426 -27.34 6.44 -0.74
N LYS A 427 -27.56 7.69 -0.32
CA LYS A 427 -28.27 8.69 -1.14
C LYS A 427 -27.60 8.92 -2.51
N ARG A 428 -26.28 8.87 -2.58
CA ARG A 428 -25.53 8.96 -3.86
C ARG A 428 -25.76 7.73 -4.75
N VAL A 429 -25.79 6.52 -4.17
CA VAL A 429 -26.09 5.28 -4.93
C VAL A 429 -27.51 5.33 -5.47
N GLY A 430 -28.46 5.71 -4.65
CA GLY A 430 -29.84 5.83 -5.07
C GLY A 430 -30.05 6.85 -6.20
N THR A 431 -29.36 7.99 -6.13
CA THR A 431 -29.40 8.97 -7.23
C THR A 431 -28.91 8.35 -8.55
N LEU A 432 -27.81 7.60 -8.53
CA LEU A 432 -27.30 6.89 -9.69
C LEU A 432 -28.26 5.78 -10.16
N GLY A 433 -28.89 5.05 -9.23
CA GLY A 433 -29.87 4.03 -9.53
C GLY A 433 -31.09 4.60 -10.26
N VAL A 434 -31.63 5.71 -9.76
CA VAL A 434 -32.78 6.39 -10.38
C VAL A 434 -32.44 6.88 -11.79
N THR A 435 -31.23 7.38 -12.06
CA THR A 435 -30.83 7.85 -13.39
C THR A 435 -30.69 6.73 -14.44
N GLN A 436 -30.64 5.47 -14.03
CA GLN A 436 -30.58 4.31 -14.91
C GLN A 436 -31.97 3.72 -15.23
N LEU A 437 -33.04 4.26 -14.65
CA LEU A 437 -34.42 3.82 -14.89
C LEU A 437 -35.06 4.60 -16.01
N ASP A 438 -36.08 4.01 -16.67
CA ASP A 438 -36.92 4.73 -17.60
C ASP A 438 -37.61 5.92 -16.93
N HIS A 439 -37.87 7.00 -17.70
CA HIS A 439 -38.32 8.27 -17.17
C HIS A 439 -39.55 8.13 -16.27
N ASP A 440 -40.58 7.41 -16.70
CA ASP A 440 -41.82 7.23 -15.95
C ASP A 440 -41.64 6.45 -14.67
N ILE A 441 -40.79 5.39 -14.72
CA ILE A 441 -40.45 4.58 -13.56
C ILE A 441 -39.55 5.38 -12.61
N ALA A 442 -38.62 6.17 -13.13
CA ALA A 442 -37.73 7.02 -12.35
C ALA A 442 -38.48 8.06 -11.53
N VAL A 443 -39.51 8.70 -12.13
CA VAL A 443 -40.35 9.69 -11.42
C VAL A 443 -41.13 9.03 -10.29
N GLU A 444 -41.82 7.93 -10.56
CA GLU A 444 -42.65 7.25 -9.55
C GLU A 444 -41.80 6.61 -8.44
N LYS A 445 -40.87 5.75 -8.80
CA LYS A 445 -40.08 4.95 -7.81
C LYS A 445 -39.01 5.79 -7.14
N GLY A 446 -38.41 6.76 -7.85
CA GLY A 446 -37.45 7.69 -7.29
C GLY A 446 -38.04 8.53 -6.17
N LEU A 447 -39.28 9.01 -6.31
CA LEU A 447 -39.94 9.78 -5.27
C LEU A 447 -40.08 8.99 -3.97
N TYR A 448 -40.58 7.74 -4.04
CA TYR A 448 -40.70 6.88 -2.87
C TYR A 448 -39.34 6.56 -2.23
N TYR A 449 -38.32 6.33 -3.04
CA TYR A 449 -36.97 6.09 -2.54
C TYR A 449 -36.42 7.29 -1.77
N TYR A 450 -36.54 8.51 -2.31
CA TYR A 450 -36.04 9.72 -1.64
C TYR A 450 -36.80 10.00 -0.36
N GLN A 451 -38.13 9.86 -0.35
CA GLN A 451 -38.95 10.03 0.84
C GLN A 451 -38.60 9.02 1.92
N GLY A 452 -38.43 7.72 1.54
CA GLY A 452 -38.03 6.68 2.49
C GLY A 452 -36.68 6.96 3.16
N ASN A 453 -35.68 7.36 2.37
CA ASN A 453 -34.36 7.73 2.90
C ASN A 453 -34.39 9.00 3.77
N ASP A 454 -35.20 9.99 3.41
CA ASP A 454 -35.31 11.21 4.20
C ASP A 454 -35.97 10.90 5.55
N PHE A 455 -37.03 10.08 5.60
CA PHE A 455 -37.66 9.64 6.84
C PHE A 455 -36.70 8.79 7.69
N ALA A 456 -36.00 7.82 7.12
CA ALA A 456 -35.01 7.03 7.84
C ALA A 456 -33.89 7.91 8.45
N SER A 457 -33.43 8.89 7.67
CA SER A 457 -32.44 9.86 8.16
C SER A 457 -32.96 10.69 9.30
N GLU A 458 -34.22 11.13 9.25
CA GLU A 458 -34.84 11.95 10.28
C GLU A 458 -35.03 11.18 11.58
N ILE A 459 -35.43 9.90 11.51
CA ILE A 459 -35.53 9.02 12.67
C ILE A 459 -34.16 8.84 13.34
N ILE A 460 -33.12 8.54 12.56
CA ILE A 460 -31.76 8.37 13.07
C ILE A 460 -31.23 9.65 13.72
N PHE A 461 -31.51 10.83 13.14
CA PHE A 461 -31.13 12.11 13.75
C PHE A 461 -31.93 12.43 15.00
N SER A 462 -33.17 11.96 15.10
CA SER A 462 -33.97 12.12 16.31
C SER A 462 -33.41 11.33 17.48
N ILE A 463 -32.82 10.14 17.25
CA ILE A 463 -32.06 9.41 18.28
C ILE A 463 -30.90 10.25 18.83
N ARG A 464 -30.16 10.95 17.95
CA ARG A 464 -29.11 11.86 18.42
C ARG A 464 -29.64 12.94 19.32
N ARG A 465 -30.76 13.60 18.92
CA ARG A 465 -31.42 14.66 19.70
C ARG A 465 -31.91 14.15 21.03
N LEU A 466 -32.23 12.85 21.13
CA LEU A 466 -32.63 12.20 22.39
C LEU A 466 -31.41 11.84 23.24
N ALA A 467 -30.38 11.22 22.65
CA ALA A 467 -29.23 10.71 23.38
C ALA A 467 -28.26 11.81 23.87
N GLU A 468 -28.21 12.96 23.18
CA GLU A 468 -27.35 14.09 23.55
C GLU A 468 -27.77 14.70 24.92
N PRO A 469 -29.03 15.07 25.15
CA PRO A 469 -29.50 15.49 26.48
C PRO A 469 -29.38 14.41 27.57
N MET A 470 -29.62 13.13 27.22
CA MET A 470 -29.43 12.03 28.16
C MET A 470 -27.97 11.92 28.62
N LYS A 471 -27.03 12.03 27.68
CA LYS A 471 -25.62 12.06 28.01
C LYS A 471 -25.25 13.26 28.87
N ASP A 472 -25.74 14.45 28.51
CA ASP A 472 -25.43 15.68 29.23
C ASP A 472 -26.05 15.69 30.65
N HIS A 473 -27.20 15.06 30.84
CA HIS A 473 -27.82 14.86 32.16
C HIS A 473 -26.89 14.08 33.10
N ILE A 474 -26.29 12.99 32.63
CA ILE A 474 -25.39 12.17 33.43
C ILE A 474 -24.03 12.85 33.59
N ASP A 475 -23.49 13.45 32.52
CA ASP A 475 -22.18 14.11 32.53
C ASP A 475 -22.14 15.32 33.48
N ASN A 476 -23.28 16.04 33.62
CA ASN A 476 -23.45 17.16 34.54
C ASN A 476 -23.90 16.75 35.96
N ASN A 477 -23.97 15.45 36.22
CA ASN A 477 -24.29 14.89 37.51
C ASN A 477 -25.66 15.38 38.09
N PHE A 478 -26.68 15.48 37.21
CA PHE A 478 -28.03 15.78 37.61
C PHE A 478 -28.66 14.65 38.45
N SER A 479 -29.76 14.96 39.16
CA SER A 479 -30.44 13.99 40.02
C SER A 479 -30.81 12.71 39.25
N PRO A 480 -30.53 11.51 39.81
CA PRO A 480 -30.86 10.26 39.14
C PRO A 480 -32.37 10.10 38.95
N LEU A 481 -32.75 9.32 37.93
CA LEU A 481 -34.16 9.03 37.66
C LEU A 481 -34.82 8.33 38.87
N SER A 482 -35.99 8.80 39.24
CA SER A 482 -36.81 8.16 40.29
C SER A 482 -37.27 6.76 39.81
N PRO A 483 -37.64 5.85 40.75
CA PRO A 483 -38.15 4.53 40.35
C PRO A 483 -39.38 4.59 39.44
N VAL A 484 -40.25 5.57 39.63
CA VAL A 484 -41.44 5.79 38.79
C VAL A 484 -41.03 6.19 37.37
N GLN A 485 -40.08 7.11 37.23
CA GLN A 485 -39.57 7.52 35.93
C GLN A 485 -38.86 6.37 35.19
N LYS A 486 -38.12 5.52 35.91
CA LYS A 486 -37.50 4.33 35.34
C LYS A 486 -38.53 3.33 34.83
N ASP A 487 -39.64 3.12 35.57
CA ASP A 487 -40.74 2.24 35.17
C ASP A 487 -41.42 2.78 33.88
N ASP A 488 -41.70 4.08 33.84
CA ASP A 488 -42.31 4.72 32.68
C ASP A 488 -41.41 4.67 31.44
N PHE A 489 -40.09 4.92 31.56
CA PHE A 489 -39.15 4.74 30.49
C PHE A 489 -39.05 3.29 30.01
N GLY A 490 -39.11 2.30 30.92
CA GLY A 490 -39.09 0.89 30.58
C GLY A 490 -40.32 0.40 29.80
N LYS A 491 -41.45 1.12 29.89
CA LYS A 491 -42.67 0.83 29.11
C LYS A 491 -42.55 1.33 27.65
N VAL A 492 -41.67 2.26 27.38
CA VAL A 492 -41.44 2.86 26.04
C VAL A 492 -40.32 2.18 25.26
N SER A 493 -39.42 1.48 25.93
CA SER A 493 -38.32 0.72 25.34
C SER A 493 -38.73 -0.72 25.03
#